data_322a6524be774fb064aeef90afe5413c
#
_entry.id   322a6524be774fb064aeef90afe5413c
#
_cell.length_a   1.000
_cell.length_b   1.000
_cell.length_c   1.000
_cell.angle_alpha   90.00
_cell.angle_beta   90.00
_cell.angle_gamma   90.00
#
_symmetry.space_group_name_H-M   'P 1'
#
loop_
_entity.id
_entity.type
_entity.pdbx_description
1 polymer ?
#
loop_
_entity_poly.entity_id
_entity_poly.type
_entity_poly.pdbx_seq_one_letter_code
_entity_poly.pdbx_strand_id
1 'polypeptide(L)'
;MRAGALDLASSSEIPPLFAAADGKPNFKVVAVQRGSTLNQEVVVPKGSKVTDIAGLKGKKVGYVQNTTAHYFLYELLKQAGLKWSDIDAKPLLPNDGLAALNGGGIDAFASYGTSIITAHQQGARTVGSGADILSGNFLWSARDSVLKSPAQRAATADLIARITKAYAYVRDGHEDGFAKVTAEATHQPVARAKSDLVAAQNQRPTQARTVGDETIVSQQKVADAFTELGALKEHLDVKSFWTTELNTDLKKAL
;
A
#
# COMPACT_ATOMS: atom_id res chain seq x y z
N MET A 1 -3.99 13.99 -10.46
CA MET A 1 -2.84 14.48 -11.22
C MET A 1 -3.20 14.77 -12.68
N ARG A 2 -3.78 13.84 -13.45
CA ARG A 2 -4.10 14.05 -14.89
C ARG A 2 -4.97 15.29 -15.13
N ALA A 3 -5.99 15.51 -14.30
CA ALA A 3 -6.86 16.69 -14.37
C ALA A 3 -6.25 18.02 -13.86
N GLY A 4 -4.98 18.02 -13.43
CA GLY A 4 -4.29 19.22 -12.95
C GLY A 4 -4.63 19.65 -11.51
N ALA A 5 -5.59 19.02 -10.83
CA ALA A 5 -6.02 19.40 -9.48
C ALA A 5 -5.08 18.92 -8.36
N LEU A 6 -4.11 18.07 -8.67
CA LEU A 6 -3.19 17.48 -7.67
C LEU A 6 -1.77 17.51 -8.22
N ASP A 7 -0.85 18.19 -7.54
CA ASP A 7 0.55 18.35 -7.92
C ASP A 7 1.45 17.23 -7.40
N LEU A 8 1.13 16.70 -6.23
CA LEU A 8 1.89 15.65 -5.55
C LEU A 8 0.94 14.59 -5.00
N ALA A 9 1.31 13.32 -5.09
CA ALA A 9 0.55 12.20 -4.52
C ALA A 9 1.50 11.20 -3.87
N SER A 10 1.07 10.59 -2.77
CA SER A 10 1.71 9.43 -2.18
C SER A 10 0.80 8.22 -2.29
N SER A 11 1.36 7.08 -2.69
CA SER A 11 0.63 5.82 -2.82
C SER A 11 1.58 4.63 -2.66
N SER A 12 1.06 3.41 -2.58
CA SER A 12 1.88 2.21 -2.77
C SER A 12 2.48 2.16 -4.18
N GLU A 13 3.30 1.14 -4.46
CA GLU A 13 3.91 0.92 -5.78
C GLU A 13 2.90 0.66 -6.90
N ILE A 14 1.64 0.35 -6.58
CA ILE A 14 0.67 -0.21 -7.54
C ILE A 14 -0.15 0.86 -8.28
N PRO A 15 -0.79 1.86 -7.66
CA PRO A 15 -1.59 2.85 -8.38
C PRO A 15 -0.86 3.56 -9.52
N PRO A 16 0.45 3.90 -9.40
CA PRO A 16 1.20 4.49 -10.50
C PRO A 16 1.31 3.58 -11.73
N LEU A 17 1.33 2.24 -11.56
CA LEU A 17 1.38 1.28 -12.68
C LEU A 17 0.15 1.41 -13.58
N PHE A 18 -1.04 1.35 -12.97
CA PHE A 18 -2.30 1.46 -13.71
C PHE A 18 -2.49 2.86 -14.30
N ALA A 19 -2.08 3.91 -13.56
CA ALA A 19 -2.12 5.27 -14.08
C ALA A 19 -1.17 5.48 -15.27
N ALA A 20 -0.03 4.80 -15.31
CA ALA A 20 0.91 4.84 -16.44
C ALA A 20 0.44 3.97 -17.61
N ALA A 21 -0.15 2.80 -17.35
CA ALA A 21 -0.67 1.90 -18.39
C ALA A 21 -1.86 2.49 -19.16
N ASP A 22 -2.64 3.39 -18.56
CA ASP A 22 -3.76 4.11 -19.18
C ASP A 22 -3.35 5.17 -20.21
N GLY A 23 -2.08 5.26 -20.57
CA GLY A 23 -1.54 6.21 -21.55
C GLY A 23 -0.30 6.94 -21.01
N LYS A 24 0.15 7.99 -21.71
CA LYS A 24 1.35 8.73 -21.28
C LYS A 24 1.10 9.40 -19.91
N PRO A 25 1.82 8.99 -18.84
CA PRO A 25 1.69 9.62 -17.54
C PRO A 25 2.20 11.08 -17.61
N ASN A 26 1.52 11.98 -16.91
CA ASN A 26 1.95 13.37 -16.72
C ASN A 26 2.61 13.59 -15.36
N PHE A 27 3.17 12.53 -14.81
CA PHE A 27 3.86 12.51 -13.54
C PHE A 27 5.13 11.67 -13.61
N LYS A 28 6.01 11.90 -12.65
CA LYS A 28 7.17 11.04 -12.37
C LYS A 28 7.17 10.63 -10.90
N VAL A 29 7.66 9.44 -10.60
CA VAL A 29 8.02 9.05 -9.25
C VAL A 29 9.35 9.73 -8.90
N VAL A 30 9.35 10.48 -7.78
CA VAL A 30 10.43 11.41 -7.41
C VAL A 30 11.10 11.06 -6.09
N ALA A 31 10.44 10.28 -5.24
CA ALA A 31 10.97 9.82 -3.96
C ALA A 31 10.24 8.56 -3.49
N VAL A 32 10.84 7.88 -2.52
CA VAL A 32 10.29 6.68 -1.88
C VAL A 32 10.19 6.93 -0.39
N GLN A 33 9.07 6.57 0.21
CA GLN A 33 8.91 6.46 1.64
C GLN A 33 8.90 4.98 2.01
N ARG A 34 9.85 4.53 2.81
CA ARG A 34 9.79 3.19 3.42
C ARG A 34 8.83 3.23 4.59
N GLY A 35 8.02 2.21 4.74
CA GLY A 35 7.05 2.12 5.83
C GLY A 35 6.61 0.68 6.09
N SER A 36 5.81 0.50 7.14
CA SER A 36 5.33 -0.79 7.58
C SER A 36 4.42 -1.47 6.55
N THR A 37 4.49 -2.79 6.53
CA THR A 37 3.61 -3.69 5.75
C THR A 37 2.64 -4.47 6.63
N LEU A 38 2.53 -4.13 7.91
CA LEU A 38 1.53 -4.70 8.82
C LEU A 38 0.11 -4.29 8.43
N ASN A 39 -0.87 -5.05 8.93
CA ASN A 39 -2.29 -4.88 8.60
C ASN A 39 -2.58 -4.93 7.09
N GLN A 40 -1.84 -5.77 6.36
CA GLN A 40 -2.03 -6.12 4.96
C GLN A 40 -2.29 -7.63 4.92
N GLU A 41 -3.55 -8.05 4.94
CA GLU A 41 -3.89 -9.42 5.31
C GLU A 41 -5.06 -9.97 4.48
N VAL A 42 -5.09 -11.31 4.40
CA VAL A 42 -6.29 -12.05 4.04
C VAL A 42 -6.93 -12.54 5.32
N VAL A 43 -8.14 -12.10 5.59
CA VAL A 43 -8.89 -12.46 6.79
C VAL A 43 -10.14 -13.26 6.44
N VAL A 44 -10.57 -14.09 7.39
CA VAL A 44 -11.82 -14.87 7.31
C VAL A 44 -12.68 -14.54 8.52
N PRO A 45 -14.02 -14.63 8.42
CA PRO A 45 -14.90 -14.28 9.52
C PRO A 45 -14.75 -15.26 10.70
N LYS A 46 -15.20 -14.84 11.87
CA LYS A 46 -15.28 -15.68 13.07
C LYS A 46 -16.04 -16.98 12.75
N GLY A 47 -15.45 -18.13 13.16
CA GLY A 47 -16.06 -19.44 12.93
C GLY A 47 -15.83 -20.05 11.55
N SER A 48 -15.13 -19.36 10.64
CA SER A 48 -14.73 -19.93 9.35
C SER A 48 -13.90 -21.20 9.52
N LYS A 49 -14.13 -22.19 8.66
CA LYS A 49 -13.34 -23.44 8.59
C LYS A 49 -12.06 -23.31 7.75
N VAL A 50 -11.90 -22.20 7.02
CA VAL A 50 -10.69 -21.92 6.23
C VAL A 50 -9.55 -21.58 7.19
N THR A 51 -8.46 -22.32 7.16
CA THR A 51 -7.33 -22.16 8.11
C THR A 51 -6.11 -21.50 7.51
N ASP A 52 -5.99 -21.53 6.19
CA ASP A 52 -4.84 -21.05 5.41
C ASP A 52 -5.27 -20.64 4.00
N ILE A 53 -4.32 -20.20 3.18
CA ILE A 53 -4.56 -19.77 1.80
C ILE A 53 -4.99 -20.93 0.90
N ALA A 54 -4.52 -22.15 1.13
CA ALA A 54 -4.92 -23.31 0.31
C ALA A 54 -6.43 -23.62 0.47
N GLY A 55 -6.98 -23.36 1.67
CA GLY A 55 -8.41 -23.50 1.96
C GLY A 55 -9.31 -22.48 1.23
N LEU A 56 -8.75 -21.52 0.51
CA LEU A 56 -9.51 -20.56 -0.31
C LEU A 56 -9.98 -21.14 -1.65
N LYS A 57 -9.52 -22.35 -2.03
CA LYS A 57 -9.96 -22.98 -3.29
C LYS A 57 -11.48 -23.10 -3.35
N GLY A 58 -12.08 -22.58 -4.43
CA GLY A 58 -13.54 -22.55 -4.66
C GLY A 58 -14.31 -21.56 -3.78
N LYS A 59 -13.63 -20.71 -2.99
CA LYS A 59 -14.24 -19.73 -2.10
C LYS A 59 -14.46 -18.39 -2.77
N LYS A 60 -15.46 -17.65 -2.29
CA LYS A 60 -15.68 -16.24 -2.65
C LYS A 60 -14.71 -15.37 -1.88
N VAL A 61 -13.72 -14.81 -2.56
CA VAL A 61 -12.67 -14.00 -1.95
C VAL A 61 -12.81 -12.55 -2.40
N GLY A 62 -13.21 -11.68 -1.47
CA GLY A 62 -13.19 -10.23 -1.68
C GLY A 62 -11.76 -9.70 -1.70
N TYR A 63 -11.48 -8.71 -2.54
CA TYR A 63 -10.17 -8.05 -2.59
C TYR A 63 -10.30 -6.61 -3.09
N VAL A 64 -9.36 -5.75 -2.70
CA VAL A 64 -9.32 -4.38 -3.19
C VAL A 64 -8.49 -4.33 -4.47
N GLN A 65 -9.18 -4.16 -5.60
CA GLN A 65 -8.58 -4.22 -6.93
C GLN A 65 -7.54 -3.11 -7.15
N ASN A 66 -6.45 -3.43 -7.88
CA ASN A 66 -5.38 -2.51 -8.26
C ASN A 66 -4.67 -1.84 -7.06
N THR A 67 -4.58 -2.60 -5.96
CA THR A 67 -3.89 -2.19 -4.72
C THR A 67 -2.93 -3.28 -4.23
N THR A 68 -2.27 -3.02 -3.10
CA THR A 68 -1.44 -4.02 -2.41
C THR A 68 -2.21 -5.30 -2.10
N ALA A 69 -3.52 -5.19 -1.76
CA ALA A 69 -4.37 -6.35 -1.48
C ALA A 69 -4.52 -7.28 -2.68
N HIS A 70 -4.64 -6.73 -3.89
CA HIS A 70 -4.68 -7.51 -5.12
C HIS A 70 -3.36 -8.25 -5.35
N TYR A 71 -2.23 -7.54 -5.19
CA TYR A 71 -0.90 -8.09 -5.42
C TYR A 71 -0.55 -9.19 -4.41
N PHE A 72 -0.65 -8.93 -3.10
CA PHE A 72 -0.26 -9.94 -2.12
C PHE A 72 -1.23 -11.15 -2.11
N LEU A 73 -2.52 -10.96 -2.39
CA LEU A 73 -3.44 -12.10 -2.56
C LEU A 73 -2.99 -13.00 -3.72
N TYR A 74 -2.64 -12.42 -4.86
CA TYR A 74 -2.11 -13.17 -6.00
C TYR A 74 -0.85 -13.95 -5.64
N GLU A 75 0.12 -13.31 -5.00
CA GLU A 75 1.36 -13.96 -4.59
C GLU A 75 1.13 -15.06 -3.54
N LEU A 76 0.23 -14.84 -2.57
CA LEU A 76 -0.13 -15.85 -1.57
C LEU A 76 -0.78 -17.09 -2.22
N LEU A 77 -1.69 -16.89 -3.17
CA LEU A 77 -2.30 -17.98 -3.92
C LEU A 77 -1.22 -18.77 -4.68
N LYS A 78 -0.31 -18.08 -5.37
CA LYS A 78 0.80 -18.69 -6.10
C LYS A 78 1.72 -19.51 -5.18
N GLN A 79 2.07 -18.99 -4.02
CA GLN A 79 2.85 -19.70 -3.00
C GLN A 79 2.13 -20.95 -2.46
N ALA A 80 0.80 -20.90 -2.36
CA ALA A 80 -0.03 -22.05 -1.97
C ALA A 80 -0.32 -23.04 -3.11
N GLY A 81 0.27 -22.84 -4.30
CA GLY A 81 0.03 -23.70 -5.47
C GLY A 81 -1.34 -23.49 -6.14
N LEU A 82 -2.02 -22.39 -5.83
CA LEU A 82 -3.31 -22.03 -6.43
C LEU A 82 -3.13 -21.00 -7.56
N LYS A 83 -4.03 -21.09 -8.54
CA LYS A 83 -4.20 -20.08 -9.59
C LYS A 83 -5.26 -19.07 -9.15
N TRP A 84 -5.24 -17.87 -9.72
CA TRP A 84 -6.29 -16.88 -9.53
C TRP A 84 -7.68 -17.40 -9.85
N SER A 85 -7.79 -18.25 -10.89
CA SER A 85 -9.05 -18.92 -11.30
C SER A 85 -9.54 -19.99 -10.32
N ASP A 86 -8.74 -20.39 -9.34
CA ASP A 86 -9.15 -21.37 -8.31
C ASP A 86 -10.04 -20.74 -7.22
N ILE A 87 -10.18 -19.40 -7.20
CA ILE A 87 -11.06 -18.67 -6.30
C ILE A 87 -12.16 -17.92 -7.09
N ASP A 88 -13.29 -17.64 -6.44
CA ASP A 88 -14.29 -16.72 -6.96
C ASP A 88 -13.94 -15.30 -6.48
N ALA A 89 -13.09 -14.61 -7.24
CA ALA A 89 -12.53 -13.29 -6.86
C ALA A 89 -13.56 -12.17 -7.04
N LYS A 90 -13.82 -11.40 -5.97
CA LYS A 90 -14.80 -10.31 -5.92
C LYS A 90 -14.09 -8.98 -5.67
N PRO A 91 -13.97 -8.09 -6.67
CA PRO A 91 -13.42 -6.75 -6.46
C PRO A 91 -14.40 -5.92 -5.63
N LEU A 92 -13.94 -5.42 -4.49
CA LEU A 92 -14.74 -4.63 -3.54
C LEU A 92 -13.90 -3.49 -3.00
N LEU A 93 -14.56 -2.37 -2.65
CA LEU A 93 -13.92 -1.32 -1.87
C LEU A 93 -13.70 -1.78 -0.42
N PRO A 94 -12.77 -1.18 0.34
CA PRO A 94 -12.46 -1.63 1.70
C PRO A 94 -13.68 -1.75 2.62
N ASN A 95 -14.58 -0.76 2.61
CA ASN A 95 -15.79 -0.77 3.46
C ASN A 95 -16.83 -1.78 2.98
N ASP A 96 -17.01 -1.91 1.66
CA ASP A 96 -17.96 -2.86 1.06
C ASP A 96 -17.49 -4.31 1.30
N GLY A 97 -16.18 -4.56 1.19
CA GLY A 97 -15.58 -5.86 1.49
C GLY A 97 -15.72 -6.26 2.95
N LEU A 98 -15.52 -5.30 3.88
CA LEU A 98 -15.75 -5.54 5.30
C LEU A 98 -17.23 -5.85 5.60
N ALA A 99 -18.16 -5.11 5.01
CA ALA A 99 -19.59 -5.37 5.15
C ALA A 99 -19.99 -6.73 4.56
N ALA A 100 -19.47 -7.08 3.37
CA ALA A 100 -19.71 -8.37 2.73
C ALA A 100 -19.13 -9.56 3.55
N LEU A 101 -17.95 -9.39 4.17
CA LEU A 101 -17.35 -10.40 5.05
C LEU A 101 -18.24 -10.67 6.27
N ASN A 102 -18.71 -9.60 6.92
CA ASN A 102 -19.57 -9.69 8.11
C ASN A 102 -20.97 -10.24 7.79
N GLY A 103 -21.50 -9.91 6.62
CA GLY A 103 -22.80 -10.38 6.15
C GLY A 103 -22.78 -11.77 5.51
N GLY A 104 -21.63 -12.44 5.44
CA GLY A 104 -21.51 -13.76 4.81
C GLY A 104 -21.60 -13.75 3.28
N GLY A 105 -21.48 -12.60 2.64
CA GLY A 105 -21.49 -12.46 1.19
C GLY A 105 -20.19 -12.95 0.53
N ILE A 106 -19.09 -12.96 1.29
CA ILE A 106 -17.77 -13.50 0.91
C ILE A 106 -17.21 -14.38 2.02
N ASP A 107 -16.37 -15.35 1.66
CA ASP A 107 -15.74 -16.30 2.59
C ASP A 107 -14.44 -15.77 3.19
N ALA A 108 -13.73 -14.89 2.47
CA ALA A 108 -12.48 -14.26 2.89
C ALA A 108 -12.36 -12.87 2.27
N PHE A 109 -11.53 -12.02 2.88
CA PHE A 109 -11.28 -10.66 2.41
C PHE A 109 -9.79 -10.31 2.46
N ALA A 110 -9.21 -9.98 1.32
CA ALA A 110 -7.87 -9.41 1.21
C ALA A 110 -7.95 -7.88 1.23
N SER A 111 -7.37 -7.25 2.24
CA SER A 111 -7.43 -5.81 2.41
C SER A 111 -6.26 -5.28 3.25
N TYR A 112 -6.33 -4.01 3.64
CA TYR A 112 -5.27 -3.32 4.36
C TYR A 112 -5.81 -2.28 5.34
N GLY A 113 -4.94 -1.88 6.29
CA GLY A 113 -5.18 -0.74 7.18
C GLY A 113 -6.43 -0.88 8.02
N THR A 114 -7.25 0.16 8.08
CA THR A 114 -8.40 0.27 8.97
C THR A 114 -9.42 -0.85 8.77
N SER A 115 -9.65 -1.31 7.54
CA SER A 115 -10.61 -2.40 7.28
C SER A 115 -10.16 -3.73 7.89
N ILE A 116 -8.86 -4.02 7.90
CA ILE A 116 -8.29 -5.20 8.56
C ILE A 116 -8.37 -5.05 10.09
N ILE A 117 -8.01 -3.89 10.62
CA ILE A 117 -8.12 -3.60 12.05
C ILE A 117 -9.57 -3.79 12.53
N THR A 118 -10.54 -3.26 11.79
CA THR A 118 -11.97 -3.40 12.13
C THR A 118 -12.43 -4.85 12.00
N ALA A 119 -12.00 -5.59 10.96
CA ALA A 119 -12.32 -7.01 10.82
C ALA A 119 -11.84 -7.81 12.04
N HIS A 120 -10.64 -7.57 12.54
CA HIS A 120 -10.13 -8.19 13.76
C HIS A 120 -10.95 -7.83 15.00
N GLN A 121 -11.37 -6.56 15.14
CA GLN A 121 -12.26 -6.16 16.26
C GLN A 121 -13.60 -6.92 16.24
N GLN A 122 -14.05 -7.32 15.05
CA GLN A 122 -15.27 -8.11 14.85
C GLN A 122 -15.04 -9.62 14.92
N GLY A 123 -13.81 -10.04 15.25
CA GLY A 123 -13.45 -11.44 15.48
C GLY A 123 -12.97 -12.19 14.25
N ALA A 124 -12.69 -11.49 13.14
CA ALA A 124 -12.03 -12.11 12.00
C ALA A 124 -10.61 -12.56 12.37
N ARG A 125 -10.09 -13.56 11.69
CA ARG A 125 -8.72 -14.06 11.86
C ARG A 125 -7.95 -14.06 10.55
N THR A 126 -6.65 -13.85 10.64
CA THR A 126 -5.73 -13.88 9.49
C THR A 126 -5.51 -15.32 9.02
N VAL A 127 -5.54 -15.53 7.70
CA VAL A 127 -5.14 -16.77 7.03
C VAL A 127 -3.97 -16.57 6.07
N GLY A 128 -3.61 -15.33 5.80
CA GLY A 128 -2.43 -14.95 5.03
C GLY A 128 -2.04 -13.51 5.27
N SER A 129 -0.74 -13.20 5.18
CA SER A 129 -0.18 -11.87 5.41
C SER A 129 0.65 -11.41 4.22
N GLY A 130 0.49 -10.14 3.83
CA GLY A 130 1.34 -9.47 2.85
C GLY A 130 2.64 -8.92 3.45
N ALA A 131 2.89 -9.07 4.75
CA ALA A 131 3.99 -8.42 5.46
C ALA A 131 5.38 -8.75 4.86
N ASP A 132 5.58 -10.01 4.45
CA ASP A 132 6.85 -10.51 3.87
C ASP A 132 6.86 -10.47 2.34
N ILE A 133 5.71 -10.20 1.71
CA ILE A 133 5.57 -10.09 0.25
C ILE A 133 5.80 -8.66 -0.21
N LEU A 134 5.25 -7.70 0.54
CA LEU A 134 5.28 -6.29 0.19
C LEU A 134 6.63 -5.65 0.51
N SER A 135 7.14 -4.87 -0.42
CA SER A 135 8.40 -4.12 -0.27
C SER A 135 8.38 -3.11 0.88
N GLY A 136 7.19 -2.55 1.18
CA GLY A 136 6.99 -1.41 2.06
C GLY A 136 7.42 -0.09 1.44
N ASN A 137 7.54 -0.04 0.12
CA ASN A 137 7.77 1.20 -0.60
C ASN A 137 6.44 1.92 -0.85
N PHE A 138 6.36 3.16 -0.42
CA PHE A 138 5.33 4.11 -0.78
C PHE A 138 5.97 5.17 -1.67
N LEU A 139 5.37 5.44 -2.81
CA LEU A 139 5.96 6.28 -3.84
C LEU A 139 5.39 7.69 -3.77
N TRP A 140 6.27 8.68 -3.82
CA TRP A 140 5.90 10.06 -4.05
C TRP A 140 5.96 10.34 -5.55
N SER A 141 4.81 10.68 -6.12
CA SER A 141 4.66 11.04 -7.53
C SER A 141 4.38 12.53 -7.65
N ALA A 142 5.18 13.23 -8.45
CA ALA A 142 5.01 14.64 -8.74
C ALA A 142 4.63 14.85 -10.22
N ARG A 143 3.77 15.83 -10.50
CA ARG A 143 3.44 16.25 -11.87
C ARG A 143 4.68 16.80 -12.57
N ASP A 144 4.78 16.59 -13.90
CA ASP A 144 5.89 17.11 -14.71
C ASP A 144 6.07 18.63 -14.59
N SER A 145 4.98 19.38 -14.38
CA SER A 145 5.05 20.83 -14.16
C SER A 145 5.78 21.23 -12.88
N VAL A 146 5.67 20.41 -11.82
CA VAL A 146 6.38 20.61 -10.53
C VAL A 146 7.89 20.47 -10.75
N LEU A 147 8.30 19.49 -11.55
CA LEU A 147 9.71 19.22 -11.81
C LEU A 147 10.39 20.33 -12.63
N LYS A 148 9.64 21.03 -13.46
CA LYS A 148 10.14 22.17 -14.25
C LYS A 148 10.40 23.42 -13.43
N SER A 149 9.84 23.54 -12.22
CA SER A 149 9.98 24.71 -11.34
C SER A 149 10.95 24.43 -10.20
N PRO A 150 12.11 25.10 -10.12
CA PRO A 150 13.05 24.95 -8.98
C PRO A 150 12.39 25.21 -7.63
N ALA A 151 11.52 26.21 -7.53
CA ALA A 151 10.82 26.54 -6.29
C ALA A 151 9.84 25.40 -5.87
N GLN A 152 9.11 24.83 -6.83
CA GLN A 152 8.20 23.71 -6.53
C GLN A 152 8.95 22.42 -6.19
N ARG A 153 10.09 22.14 -6.84
CA ARG A 153 10.97 21.03 -6.44
C ARG A 153 11.46 21.19 -4.99
N ALA A 154 11.97 22.37 -4.63
CA ALA A 154 12.43 22.66 -3.28
C ALA A 154 11.29 22.51 -2.24
N ALA A 155 10.10 23.03 -2.53
CA ALA A 155 8.93 22.88 -1.66
C ALA A 155 8.49 21.41 -1.52
N THR A 156 8.57 20.62 -2.60
CA THR A 156 8.26 19.18 -2.57
C THR A 156 9.27 18.42 -1.70
N ALA A 157 10.57 18.71 -1.84
CA ALA A 157 11.61 18.10 -1.02
C ALA A 157 11.45 18.47 0.47
N ASP A 158 11.16 19.74 0.78
CA ASP A 158 10.92 20.22 2.15
C ASP A 158 9.68 19.53 2.76
N LEU A 159 8.58 19.39 2.02
CA LEU A 159 7.39 18.68 2.49
C LEU A 159 7.71 17.21 2.86
N ILE A 160 8.38 16.48 1.97
CA ILE A 160 8.75 15.09 2.21
C ILE A 160 9.69 14.96 3.43
N ALA A 161 10.65 15.88 3.57
CA ALA A 161 11.55 15.92 4.71
C ALA A 161 10.81 16.23 6.02
N ARG A 162 9.86 17.16 6.03
CA ARG A 162 9.04 17.48 7.21
C ARG A 162 8.20 16.28 7.65
N ILE A 163 7.61 15.55 6.70
CA ILE A 163 6.87 14.32 7.01
C ILE A 163 7.80 13.28 7.64
N THR A 164 9.02 13.11 7.12
CA THR A 164 10.03 12.21 7.68
C THR A 164 10.41 12.62 9.11
N LYS A 165 10.64 13.91 9.34
CA LYS A 165 10.94 14.47 10.69
C LYS A 165 9.77 14.30 11.65
N ALA A 166 8.52 14.43 11.18
CA ALA A 166 7.34 14.20 12.00
C ALA A 166 7.25 12.74 12.47
N TYR A 167 7.53 11.76 11.60
CA TYR A 167 7.60 10.37 12.02
C TYR A 167 8.76 10.08 12.97
N ALA A 168 9.91 10.75 12.80
CA ALA A 168 11.02 10.65 13.74
C ALA A 168 10.62 11.19 15.11
N TYR A 169 10.00 12.36 15.16
CA TYR A 169 9.46 12.97 16.38
C TYR A 169 8.47 12.05 17.09
N VAL A 170 7.56 11.41 16.36
CA VAL A 170 6.63 10.44 16.95
C VAL A 170 7.37 9.29 17.64
N ARG A 171 8.42 8.74 16.99
CA ARG A 171 9.24 7.64 17.56
C ARG A 171 10.09 8.06 18.75
N ASP A 172 10.34 9.34 18.90
CA ASP A 172 11.15 9.91 19.99
C ASP A 172 10.28 10.25 21.23
N GLY A 173 9.41 9.31 21.61
CA GLY A 173 8.59 9.39 22.82
C GLY A 173 7.29 10.19 22.69
N HIS A 174 6.83 10.47 21.47
CA HIS A 174 5.59 11.24 21.24
C HIS A 174 4.47 10.40 20.63
N GLU A 175 4.52 9.05 20.79
CA GLU A 175 3.54 8.11 20.25
C GLU A 175 2.13 8.37 20.76
N ASP A 176 1.98 8.79 22.01
CA ASP A 176 0.68 9.02 22.66
C ASP A 176 -0.13 10.12 21.96
N GLY A 177 0.52 11.21 21.56
CA GLY A 177 -0.11 12.30 20.84
C GLY A 177 -0.63 11.84 19.48
N PHE A 178 0.21 11.16 18.72
CA PHE A 178 -0.16 10.63 17.40
C PHE A 178 -1.23 9.53 17.50
N ALA A 179 -1.13 8.65 18.50
CA ALA A 179 -2.12 7.60 18.74
C ALA A 179 -3.52 8.15 19.06
N LYS A 180 -3.62 9.25 19.80
CA LYS A 180 -4.90 9.93 20.08
C LYS A 180 -5.54 10.44 18.79
N VAL A 181 -4.79 11.16 17.95
CA VAL A 181 -5.27 11.68 16.66
C VAL A 181 -5.69 10.53 15.74
N THR A 182 -4.89 9.46 15.68
CA THR A 182 -5.20 8.28 14.87
C THR A 182 -6.46 7.58 15.37
N ALA A 183 -6.59 7.40 16.69
CA ALA A 183 -7.74 6.76 17.33
C ALA A 183 -9.05 7.50 17.01
N GLU A 184 -9.03 8.83 17.10
CA GLU A 184 -10.16 9.69 16.75
C GLU A 184 -10.54 9.54 15.26
N ALA A 185 -9.55 9.64 14.36
CA ALA A 185 -9.76 9.57 12.92
C ALA A 185 -10.24 8.19 12.43
N THR A 186 -9.89 7.12 13.15
CA THR A 186 -10.15 5.73 12.75
C THR A 186 -11.20 5.02 13.64
N HIS A 187 -11.77 5.74 14.60
CA HIS A 187 -12.78 5.24 15.55
C HIS A 187 -12.34 3.97 16.30
N GLN A 188 -11.08 3.92 16.72
CA GLN A 188 -10.51 2.81 17.47
C GLN A 188 -10.04 3.22 18.86
N PRO A 189 -9.87 2.28 19.82
CA PRO A 189 -9.31 2.60 21.13
C PRO A 189 -7.89 3.17 21.02
N VAL A 190 -7.57 4.21 21.80
CA VAL A 190 -6.23 4.86 21.81
C VAL A 190 -5.11 3.85 22.08
N ALA A 191 -5.32 2.92 23.03
CA ALA A 191 -4.35 1.88 23.35
C ALA A 191 -4.03 0.99 22.13
N ARG A 192 -5.04 0.67 21.31
CA ARG A 192 -4.86 -0.09 20.08
C ARG A 192 -4.11 0.72 19.03
N ALA A 193 -4.51 1.97 18.80
CA ALA A 193 -3.82 2.86 17.88
C ALA A 193 -2.33 3.02 18.23
N LYS A 194 -2.01 3.15 19.53
CA LYS A 194 -0.61 3.20 20.01
C LYS A 194 0.11 1.87 19.75
N SER A 195 -0.50 0.75 20.08
CA SER A 195 0.11 -0.58 19.87
C SER A 195 0.42 -0.83 18.39
N ASP A 196 -0.53 -0.53 17.50
CA ASP A 196 -0.36 -0.69 16.06
C ASP A 196 0.72 0.26 15.50
N LEU A 197 0.77 1.51 15.98
CA LEU A 197 1.81 2.47 15.62
C LEU A 197 3.21 1.96 16.03
N VAL A 198 3.37 1.56 17.28
CA VAL A 198 4.65 1.06 17.82
C VAL A 198 5.08 -0.19 17.06
N ALA A 199 4.18 -1.14 16.84
CA ALA A 199 4.47 -2.35 16.06
C ALA A 199 4.90 -2.01 14.62
N ALA A 200 4.21 -1.08 13.96
CA ALA A 200 4.53 -0.63 12.61
C ALA A 200 5.92 0.02 12.53
N GLN A 201 6.24 0.92 13.48
CA GLN A 201 7.54 1.60 13.51
C GLN A 201 8.68 0.65 13.90
N ASN A 202 8.43 -0.36 14.75
CA ASN A 202 9.41 -1.39 15.10
C ASN A 202 9.68 -2.34 13.93
N GLN A 203 8.65 -2.72 13.17
CA GLN A 203 8.84 -3.55 11.97
C GLN A 203 9.66 -2.79 10.92
N ARG A 204 9.27 -1.54 10.64
CA ARG A 204 9.93 -0.72 9.62
C ARG A 204 9.69 0.77 9.87
N PRO A 205 10.69 1.48 10.40
CA PRO A 205 10.59 2.91 10.62
C PRO A 205 10.21 3.67 9.35
N THR A 206 9.20 4.54 9.46
CA THR A 206 8.79 5.38 8.34
C THR A 206 9.84 6.45 8.07
N GLN A 207 10.42 6.45 6.87
CA GLN A 207 11.44 7.40 6.45
C GLN A 207 11.47 7.56 4.92
N ALA A 208 11.76 8.78 4.46
CA ALA A 208 11.94 9.03 3.03
C ALA A 208 13.34 8.62 2.56
N ARG A 209 13.40 8.26 1.28
CA ARG A 209 14.62 7.94 0.53
C ARG A 209 14.57 8.56 -0.86
N THR A 210 15.73 8.85 -1.40
CA THR A 210 15.86 9.21 -2.81
C THR A 210 15.56 8.03 -3.73
N VAL A 211 15.24 8.32 -4.98
CA VAL A 211 15.09 7.30 -6.03
C VAL A 211 16.42 6.56 -6.22
N GLY A 212 16.34 5.23 -6.27
CA GLY A 212 17.45 4.32 -6.54
C GLY A 212 16.98 3.11 -7.34
N ASP A 213 17.92 2.39 -7.98
CA ASP A 213 17.62 1.25 -8.86
C ASP A 213 16.89 0.13 -8.12
N GLU A 214 17.19 -0.11 -6.83
CA GLU A 214 16.53 -1.14 -6.02
C GLU A 214 15.01 -0.96 -5.97
N THR A 215 14.54 0.31 -5.89
CA THR A 215 13.11 0.62 -5.80
C THR A 215 12.40 0.52 -7.15
N ILE A 216 13.11 0.86 -8.23
CA ILE A 216 12.62 0.67 -9.60
C ILE A 216 12.47 -0.83 -9.90
N VAL A 217 13.48 -1.63 -9.55
CA VAL A 217 13.42 -3.11 -9.69
C VAL A 217 12.30 -3.72 -8.86
N SER A 218 12.07 -3.21 -7.64
CA SER A 218 10.94 -3.64 -6.80
C SER A 218 9.61 -3.42 -7.50
N GLN A 219 9.38 -2.20 -8.02
CA GLN A 219 8.13 -1.89 -8.73
C GLN A 219 7.99 -2.67 -10.04
N GLN A 220 9.12 -2.95 -10.75
CA GLN A 220 9.05 -3.77 -11.97
C GLN A 220 8.55 -5.18 -11.68
N LYS A 221 9.00 -5.82 -10.60
CA LYS A 221 8.48 -7.14 -10.18
C LYS A 221 6.98 -7.12 -9.96
N VAL A 222 6.46 -6.06 -9.35
CA VAL A 222 5.01 -5.89 -9.14
C VAL A 222 4.29 -5.71 -10.49
N ALA A 223 4.84 -4.94 -11.41
CA ALA A 223 4.27 -4.75 -12.75
C ALA A 223 4.24 -6.07 -13.53
N ASP A 224 5.32 -6.85 -13.48
CA ASP A 224 5.43 -8.15 -14.14
C ASP A 224 4.39 -9.14 -13.59
N ALA A 225 4.18 -9.17 -12.27
CA ALA A 225 3.16 -10.01 -11.63
C ALA A 225 1.73 -9.61 -12.08
N PHE A 226 1.44 -8.32 -12.22
CA PHE A 226 0.15 -7.86 -12.74
C PHE A 226 -0.03 -8.14 -14.25
N THR A 227 1.06 -8.19 -15.01
CA THR A 227 1.04 -8.63 -16.40
C THR A 227 0.78 -10.14 -16.48
N GLU A 228 1.46 -10.94 -15.65
CA GLU A 228 1.23 -12.40 -15.53
C GLU A 228 -0.23 -12.70 -15.14
N LEU A 229 -0.79 -11.93 -14.21
CA LEU A 229 -2.20 -12.03 -13.79
C LEU A 229 -3.19 -11.58 -14.88
N GLY A 230 -2.74 -10.87 -15.92
CA GLY A 230 -3.59 -10.29 -16.95
C GLY A 230 -4.32 -9.00 -16.52
N ALA A 231 -3.96 -8.43 -15.38
CA ALA A 231 -4.50 -7.16 -14.90
C ALA A 231 -3.86 -5.94 -15.60
N LEU A 232 -2.60 -6.05 -16.02
CA LEU A 232 -1.97 -5.20 -17.03
C LEU A 232 -1.98 -5.93 -18.36
N LYS A 233 -2.44 -5.25 -19.42
CA LYS A 233 -2.60 -5.85 -20.75
C LYS A 233 -1.27 -6.09 -21.47
N GLU A 234 -0.28 -5.27 -21.17
CA GLU A 234 1.02 -5.25 -21.84
C GLU A 234 2.13 -5.06 -20.80
N HIS A 235 3.34 -5.48 -21.17
CA HIS A 235 4.53 -5.20 -20.36
C HIS A 235 4.72 -3.69 -20.19
N LEU A 236 4.91 -3.26 -18.95
CA LEU A 236 5.13 -1.86 -18.59
C LEU A 236 6.56 -1.68 -18.09
N ASP A 237 7.39 -0.95 -18.85
CA ASP A 237 8.69 -0.48 -18.35
C ASP A 237 8.47 0.65 -17.33
N VAL A 238 8.56 0.31 -16.05
CA VAL A 238 8.32 1.27 -14.97
C VAL A 238 9.35 2.38 -14.93
N LYS A 239 10.59 2.14 -15.40
CA LYS A 239 11.66 3.15 -15.42
C LYS A 239 11.26 4.40 -16.21
N SER A 240 10.37 4.27 -17.17
CA SER A 240 9.88 5.36 -18.03
C SER A 240 9.21 6.51 -17.27
N PHE A 241 8.64 6.24 -16.07
CA PHE A 241 8.00 7.27 -15.24
C PHE A 241 8.68 7.48 -13.87
N TRP A 242 9.96 7.10 -13.74
CA TRP A 242 10.82 7.45 -12.61
C TRP A 242 11.80 8.55 -12.99
N THR A 243 12.23 9.36 -11.99
CA THR A 243 13.27 10.37 -12.20
C THR A 243 14.08 10.62 -10.93
N THR A 244 15.34 10.97 -11.10
CA THR A 244 16.24 11.35 -10.01
C THR A 244 16.34 12.87 -9.82
N GLU A 245 15.55 13.67 -10.55
CA GLU A 245 15.62 15.13 -10.54
C GLU A 245 15.44 15.76 -9.16
N LEU A 246 14.66 15.11 -8.28
CA LEU A 246 14.45 15.57 -6.89
C LEU A 246 15.54 15.09 -5.92
N ASN A 247 16.40 14.14 -6.31
CA ASN A 247 17.33 13.50 -5.39
C ASN A 247 18.26 14.48 -4.67
N THR A 248 18.79 15.48 -5.39
CA THR A 248 19.71 16.47 -4.81
C THR A 248 19.00 17.37 -3.80
N ASP A 249 17.79 17.85 -4.14
CA ASP A 249 17.00 18.72 -3.25
C ASP A 249 16.55 17.94 -2.02
N LEU A 250 16.13 16.70 -2.19
CA LEU A 250 15.69 15.84 -1.09
C LEU A 250 16.85 15.47 -0.14
N LYS A 251 18.05 15.16 -0.66
CA LYS A 251 19.24 14.88 0.18
C LYS A 251 19.64 16.07 1.03
N LYS A 252 19.43 17.29 0.54
CA LYS A 252 19.72 18.51 1.31
C LYS A 252 18.68 18.78 2.40
N ALA A 253 17.43 18.36 2.18
CA ALA A 253 16.31 18.63 3.10
C ALA A 253 16.21 17.58 4.23
N LEU A 254 16.62 16.31 3.98
CA LEU A 254 16.65 15.22 4.95
C LEU A 254 17.79 15.38 5.95
#